data_c6aa007a3e73c2a4b97e897026d00b48
#
_entry.id   c6aa007a3e73c2a4b97e897026d00b48
#
_cell.length_a   1.000
_cell.length_b   1.000
_cell.length_c   1.000
_cell.angle_alpha   90.00
_cell.angle_beta   90.00
_cell.angle_gamma   90.00
#
_symmetry.space_group_name_H-M   'P 1'
#
loop_
_entity.id
_entity.type
_entity.pdbx_description
1 polymer ?
#
loop_
_entity_poly.entity_id
_entity_poly.type
_entity_poly.pdbx_seq_one_letter_code
_entity_poly.pdbx_strand_id
1 'polypeptide(L)'
;MAAEMELKRIPSPPRIVAISGIVFSGLFIASLVLIRLAAPADPKDPGIWLSDPALRNWVLMSLNLVPFTGIAFLWFMAVLRNHIGLLEDRFFATVFLGSGLLFVAMLFAAVAVTRGLMDAFASADSILVQPETYQLGRSMAFALMNTFCMKMAAVFMFVTSTIGLRTAVLSHWLSFVGFSFGLVLLLVIADFAWIALLFPLWVLLVSAFILYSGFNKDSTNPVSHRVG
;
A
#
# COMPACT_ATOMS: atom_id res chain seq x y z
N MET A 1 -0.77 -30.86 27.65
CA MET A 1 0.32 -31.25 26.71
C MET A 1 -0.02 -31.02 25.24
N ALA A 2 -1.15 -31.49 24.71
CA ALA A 2 -1.49 -31.23 23.29
C ALA A 2 -1.83 -29.75 23.01
N ALA A 3 -2.57 -29.08 23.88
CA ALA A 3 -2.92 -27.64 23.74
C ALA A 3 -1.72 -26.69 23.89
N GLU A 4 -0.70 -27.05 24.66
CA GLU A 4 0.55 -26.25 24.77
C GLU A 4 1.44 -26.40 23.52
N MET A 5 1.33 -27.50 22.80
CA MET A 5 2.11 -27.74 21.57
C MET A 5 1.52 -27.02 20.37
N GLU A 6 0.22 -26.70 20.37
CA GLU A 6 -0.46 -25.96 19.32
C GLU A 6 -0.22 -24.44 19.39
N LEU A 7 -0.06 -23.89 20.60
CA LEU A 7 0.30 -22.49 20.82
C LEU A 7 1.71 -22.10 20.30
N LYS A 8 2.58 -23.09 20.04
CA LYS A 8 3.96 -22.87 19.58
C LYS A 8 4.09 -22.61 18.08
N ARG A 9 3.00 -22.62 17.33
CA ARG A 9 2.99 -22.38 15.87
C ARG A 9 2.51 -20.99 15.44
N ILE A 10 2.16 -20.11 16.36
CA ILE A 10 1.81 -18.73 16.00
C ILE A 10 3.12 -18.00 15.65
N PRO A 11 3.29 -17.52 14.43
CA PRO A 11 4.48 -16.75 14.05
C PRO A 11 4.67 -15.58 15.02
N SER A 12 5.92 -15.31 15.41
CA SER A 12 6.21 -14.17 16.28
C SER A 12 5.65 -12.87 15.65
N PRO A 13 5.09 -11.95 16.45
CA PRO A 13 4.49 -10.70 15.95
C PRO A 13 5.32 -9.97 14.87
N PRO A 14 6.67 -9.88 14.98
CA PRO A 14 7.50 -9.26 13.96
C PRO A 14 7.41 -9.93 12.58
N ARG A 15 7.29 -11.28 12.55
CA ARG A 15 7.20 -12.02 11.28
C ARG A 15 5.88 -11.77 10.57
N ILE A 16 4.78 -11.61 11.31
CA ILE A 16 3.45 -11.33 10.72
C ILE A 16 3.44 -9.92 10.12
N VAL A 17 4.05 -8.91 10.79
CA VAL A 17 4.21 -7.56 10.23
C VAL A 17 4.95 -7.62 8.90
N ALA A 18 6.10 -8.31 8.90
CA ALA A 18 6.94 -8.39 7.72
C ALA A 18 6.23 -9.07 6.55
N ILE A 19 5.55 -10.20 6.78
CA ILE A 19 4.83 -10.94 5.74
C ILE A 19 3.70 -10.08 5.15
N SER A 20 2.87 -9.45 5.99
CA SER A 20 1.75 -8.63 5.51
C SER A 20 2.22 -7.42 4.70
N GLY A 21 3.32 -6.78 5.09
CA GLY A 21 3.88 -5.67 4.34
C GLY A 21 4.55 -6.09 3.04
N ILE A 22 5.20 -7.26 2.98
CA ILE A 22 5.74 -7.83 1.74
C ILE A 22 4.61 -8.18 0.78
N VAL A 23 3.54 -8.82 1.26
CA VAL A 23 2.35 -9.16 0.45
C VAL A 23 1.69 -7.90 -0.09
N PHE A 24 1.46 -6.89 0.78
CA PHE A 24 0.95 -5.60 0.34
C PHE A 24 1.80 -4.98 -0.77
N SER A 25 3.11 -4.90 -0.54
CA SER A 25 4.03 -4.27 -1.50
C SER A 25 4.05 -5.00 -2.83
N GLY A 26 4.09 -6.33 -2.81
CA GLY A 26 4.05 -7.14 -4.02
C GLY A 26 2.76 -6.97 -4.83
N LEU A 27 1.61 -7.03 -4.16
CA LEU A 27 0.30 -6.84 -4.79
C LEU A 27 0.13 -5.42 -5.34
N PHE A 28 0.57 -4.41 -4.59
CA PHE A 28 0.44 -3.02 -5.02
C PHE A 28 1.37 -2.69 -6.19
N ILE A 29 2.63 -3.15 -6.16
CA ILE A 29 3.57 -3.00 -7.27
C ILE A 29 3.02 -3.72 -8.51
N ALA A 30 2.54 -4.97 -8.36
CA ALA A 30 1.95 -5.71 -9.47
C ALA A 30 0.75 -4.96 -10.08
N SER A 31 -0.17 -4.45 -9.25
CA SER A 31 -1.32 -3.65 -9.70
C SER A 31 -0.88 -2.39 -10.46
N LEU A 32 0.10 -1.64 -9.93
CA LEU A 32 0.62 -0.43 -10.58
C LEU A 32 1.30 -0.74 -11.91
N VAL A 33 2.09 -1.80 -11.96
CA VAL A 33 2.79 -2.20 -13.22
C VAL A 33 1.77 -2.65 -14.26
N LEU A 34 0.82 -3.51 -13.90
CA LEU A 34 -0.20 -4.00 -14.83
C LEU A 34 -1.02 -2.86 -15.45
N ILE A 35 -1.48 -1.91 -14.61
CA ILE A 35 -2.27 -0.78 -15.13
C ILE A 35 -1.42 0.13 -16.02
N ARG A 36 -0.13 0.31 -15.71
CA ARG A 36 0.79 1.15 -16.50
C ARG A 36 1.20 0.52 -17.84
N LEU A 37 1.24 -0.80 -17.91
CA LEU A 37 1.49 -1.51 -19.17
C LEU A 37 0.26 -1.49 -20.10
N ALA A 38 -0.94 -1.40 -19.53
CA ALA A 38 -2.18 -1.47 -20.29
C ALA A 38 -2.78 -0.11 -20.65
N ALA A 39 -2.67 0.88 -19.74
CA ALA A 39 -3.26 2.20 -19.91
C ALA A 39 -2.21 3.30 -19.83
N PRO A 40 -2.22 4.28 -20.75
CA PRO A 40 -1.33 5.43 -20.70
C PRO A 40 -1.45 6.20 -19.38
N ALA A 41 -0.33 6.79 -18.94
CA ALA A 41 -0.31 7.58 -17.72
C ALA A 41 -0.92 8.98 -17.90
N ASP A 42 -1.03 9.46 -19.13
CA ASP A 42 -1.54 10.78 -19.45
C ASP A 42 -3.03 10.90 -19.07
N PRO A 43 -3.41 11.87 -18.20
CA PRO A 43 -4.80 12.13 -17.88
C PRO A 43 -5.67 12.52 -19.07
N LYS A 44 -5.05 13.05 -20.15
CA LYS A 44 -5.72 13.50 -21.37
C LYS A 44 -5.83 12.41 -22.45
N ASP A 45 -5.36 11.18 -22.16
CA ASP A 45 -5.47 10.05 -23.08
C ASP A 45 -6.93 9.85 -23.53
N PRO A 46 -7.19 9.73 -24.84
CA PRO A 46 -8.55 9.60 -25.38
C PRO A 46 -9.21 8.24 -25.12
N GLY A 47 -8.51 7.30 -24.49
CA GLY A 47 -9.08 5.99 -24.12
C GLY A 47 -9.02 4.95 -25.24
N ILE A 48 -8.14 5.10 -26.23
CA ILE A 48 -8.00 4.15 -27.33
C ILE A 48 -7.75 2.72 -26.85
N TRP A 49 -7.04 2.56 -25.73
CA TRP A 49 -6.76 1.26 -25.11
C TRP A 49 -8.03 0.50 -24.69
N LEU A 50 -9.16 1.20 -24.48
CA LEU A 50 -10.44 0.57 -24.16
C LEU A 50 -11.00 -0.26 -25.33
N SER A 51 -10.60 0.03 -26.55
CA SER A 51 -10.99 -0.72 -27.75
C SER A 51 -10.27 -2.07 -27.86
N ASP A 52 -9.12 -2.22 -27.19
CA ASP A 52 -8.33 -3.46 -27.20
C ASP A 52 -8.76 -4.38 -26.04
N PRO A 53 -9.35 -5.58 -26.31
CA PRO A 53 -9.76 -6.51 -25.30
C PRO A 53 -8.61 -7.01 -24.40
N ALA A 54 -7.39 -7.13 -24.95
CA ALA A 54 -6.23 -7.57 -24.20
C ALA A 54 -5.83 -6.53 -23.16
N LEU A 55 -5.73 -5.26 -23.54
CA LEU A 55 -5.40 -4.16 -22.64
C LEU A 55 -6.47 -3.99 -21.55
N ARG A 56 -7.76 -4.08 -21.92
CA ARG A 56 -8.85 -4.07 -20.92
C ARG A 56 -8.70 -5.18 -19.88
N ASN A 57 -8.36 -6.40 -20.31
CA ASN A 57 -8.18 -7.51 -19.40
C ASN A 57 -7.01 -7.27 -18.42
N TRP A 58 -5.91 -6.68 -18.85
CA TRP A 58 -4.80 -6.31 -17.98
C TRP A 58 -5.21 -5.29 -16.93
N VAL A 59 -5.98 -4.26 -17.33
CA VAL A 59 -6.53 -3.27 -16.39
C VAL A 59 -7.48 -3.95 -15.40
N LEU A 60 -8.42 -4.78 -15.86
CA LEU A 60 -9.35 -5.51 -14.99
C LEU A 60 -8.61 -6.40 -13.99
N MET A 61 -7.56 -7.09 -14.42
CA MET A 61 -6.72 -7.91 -13.55
C MET A 61 -6.05 -7.05 -12.48
N SER A 62 -5.49 -5.89 -12.87
CA SER A 62 -4.95 -4.92 -11.92
C SER A 62 -5.98 -4.47 -10.89
N LEU A 63 -7.18 -4.05 -11.34
CA LEU A 63 -8.24 -3.59 -10.45
C LEU A 63 -8.71 -4.68 -9.47
N ASN A 64 -8.75 -5.95 -9.90
CA ASN A 64 -9.12 -7.08 -9.05
C ASN A 64 -8.07 -7.41 -7.97
N LEU A 65 -6.80 -7.01 -8.14
CA LEU A 65 -5.77 -7.17 -7.11
C LEU A 65 -5.89 -6.14 -5.99
N VAL A 66 -6.45 -4.97 -6.27
CA VAL A 66 -6.46 -3.85 -5.32
C VAL A 66 -7.25 -4.14 -4.03
N PRO A 67 -8.39 -4.82 -4.02
CA PRO A 67 -9.05 -5.20 -2.76
C PRO A 67 -8.15 -6.01 -1.84
N PHE A 68 -7.42 -6.98 -2.38
CA PHE A 68 -6.46 -7.78 -1.62
C PHE A 68 -5.27 -6.95 -1.14
N THR A 69 -4.82 -6.01 -1.97
CA THR A 69 -3.80 -5.01 -1.59
C THR A 69 -4.25 -4.20 -0.38
N GLY A 70 -5.49 -3.71 -0.38
CA GLY A 70 -6.05 -2.96 0.73
C GLY A 70 -6.15 -3.79 2.02
N ILE A 71 -6.62 -5.04 1.91
CA ILE A 71 -6.69 -5.97 3.05
C ILE A 71 -5.29 -6.23 3.62
N ALA A 72 -4.32 -6.54 2.76
CA ALA A 72 -2.94 -6.77 3.19
C ALA A 72 -2.32 -5.53 3.88
N PHE A 73 -2.65 -4.32 3.39
CA PHE A 73 -2.22 -3.08 4.04
C PHE A 73 -2.86 -2.87 5.41
N LEU A 74 -4.16 -3.14 5.55
CA LEU A 74 -4.84 -3.05 6.85
C LEU A 74 -4.24 -4.01 7.87
N TRP A 75 -3.89 -5.22 7.44
CA TRP A 75 -3.20 -6.19 8.30
C TRP A 75 -1.79 -5.70 8.67
N PHE A 76 -1.02 -5.22 7.70
CA PHE A 76 0.28 -4.61 7.96
C PHE A 76 0.16 -3.48 9.00
N MET A 77 -0.78 -2.57 8.81
CA MET A 77 -1.02 -1.45 9.72
C MET A 77 -1.41 -1.92 11.13
N ALA A 78 -2.33 -2.89 11.25
CA ALA A 78 -2.78 -3.42 12.53
C ALA A 78 -1.64 -4.09 13.31
N VAL A 79 -0.84 -4.93 12.63
CA VAL A 79 0.25 -5.66 13.28
C VAL A 79 1.43 -4.71 13.57
N LEU A 80 1.72 -3.75 12.69
CA LEU A 80 2.73 -2.72 12.94
C LEU A 80 2.37 -1.89 14.17
N ARG A 81 1.11 -1.49 14.32
CA ARG A 81 0.63 -0.77 15.50
C ARG A 81 0.84 -1.57 16.79
N ASN A 82 0.51 -2.87 16.77
CA ASN A 82 0.75 -3.75 17.93
C ASN A 82 2.24 -3.90 18.25
N HIS A 83 3.12 -3.83 17.24
CA HIS A 83 4.57 -3.92 17.42
C HIS A 83 5.18 -2.64 18.01
N ILE A 84 4.63 -1.48 17.67
CA ILE A 84 5.04 -0.16 18.18
C ILE A 84 4.64 -0.02 19.67
N GLY A 85 3.56 -0.66 20.10
CA GLY A 85 3.16 -0.81 21.50
C GLY A 85 2.57 0.45 22.14
N LEU A 86 2.45 0.43 23.49
CA LEU A 86 1.81 1.43 24.33
C LEU A 86 2.60 2.76 24.48
N LEU A 87 3.74 2.90 23.82
CA LEU A 87 4.59 4.10 23.87
C LEU A 87 4.12 5.19 22.89
N GLU A 88 3.02 4.96 22.18
CA GLU A 88 2.50 5.87 21.17
C GLU A 88 1.65 6.97 21.84
N ASP A 89 1.99 8.23 21.54
CA ASP A 89 1.15 9.38 21.88
C ASP A 89 -0.19 9.28 21.13
N ARG A 90 -1.31 9.57 21.79
CA ARG A 90 -2.67 9.49 21.23
C ARG A 90 -2.81 10.26 19.90
N PHE A 91 -2.10 11.37 19.76
CA PHE A 91 -2.09 12.15 18.54
C PHE A 91 -1.54 11.33 17.36
N PHE A 92 -0.34 10.75 17.52
CA PHE A 92 0.30 9.96 16.46
C PHE A 92 -0.51 8.71 16.12
N ALA A 93 -1.10 8.05 17.11
CA ALA A 93 -2.01 6.91 16.91
C ALA A 93 -3.20 7.27 16.02
N THR A 94 -3.81 8.43 16.25
CA THR A 94 -4.96 8.92 15.48
C THR A 94 -4.56 9.23 14.04
N VAL A 95 -3.45 9.95 13.83
CA VAL A 95 -2.99 10.32 12.48
C VAL A 95 -2.49 9.09 11.70
N PHE A 96 -1.81 8.15 12.37
CA PHE A 96 -1.40 6.87 11.79
C PHE A 96 -2.61 6.08 11.25
N LEU A 97 -3.61 5.87 12.10
CA LEU A 97 -4.81 5.14 11.72
C LEU A 97 -5.61 5.89 10.64
N GLY A 98 -5.82 7.19 10.85
CA GLY A 98 -6.60 8.03 9.94
C GLY A 98 -5.98 8.09 8.53
N SER A 99 -4.68 8.33 8.43
CA SER A 99 -3.98 8.40 7.13
C SER A 99 -3.98 7.05 6.41
N GLY A 100 -3.78 5.94 7.14
CA GLY A 100 -3.82 4.60 6.57
C GLY A 100 -5.21 4.20 6.07
N LEU A 101 -6.28 4.49 6.82
CA LEU A 101 -7.65 4.23 6.40
C LEU A 101 -8.06 5.10 5.21
N LEU A 102 -7.69 6.38 5.22
CA LEU A 102 -7.95 7.28 4.09
C LEU A 102 -7.19 6.85 2.84
N PHE A 103 -5.95 6.37 2.97
CA PHE A 103 -5.20 5.79 1.85
C PHE A 103 -6.01 4.65 1.20
N VAL A 104 -6.47 3.67 1.98
CA VAL A 104 -7.25 2.53 1.46
C VAL A 104 -8.60 3.00 0.88
N ALA A 105 -9.28 3.92 1.54
CA ALA A 105 -10.55 4.45 1.06
C ALA A 105 -10.42 5.16 -0.30
N MET A 106 -9.39 6.03 -0.45
CA MET A 106 -9.14 6.72 -1.72
C MET A 106 -8.68 5.76 -2.82
N LEU A 107 -7.89 4.74 -2.47
CA LEU A 107 -7.49 3.68 -3.40
C LEU A 107 -8.70 2.91 -3.92
N PHE A 108 -9.61 2.49 -3.04
CA PHE A 108 -10.83 1.78 -3.43
C PHE A 108 -11.78 2.66 -4.23
N ALA A 109 -11.92 3.95 -3.88
CA ALA A 109 -12.71 4.90 -4.63
C ALA A 109 -12.16 5.08 -6.07
N ALA A 110 -10.83 5.18 -6.23
CA ALA A 110 -10.20 5.28 -7.55
C ALA A 110 -10.49 4.03 -8.41
N VAL A 111 -10.41 2.84 -7.80
CA VAL A 111 -10.74 1.57 -8.47
C VAL A 111 -12.21 1.50 -8.84
N ALA A 112 -13.12 1.91 -7.95
CA ALA A 112 -14.57 1.91 -8.20
C ALA A 112 -14.92 2.83 -9.38
N VAL A 113 -14.35 4.04 -9.43
CA VAL A 113 -14.54 4.97 -10.56
C VAL A 113 -13.99 4.38 -11.86
N THR A 114 -12.78 3.81 -11.84
CA THR A 114 -12.17 3.19 -13.03
C THR A 114 -13.00 2.00 -13.51
N ARG A 115 -13.49 1.16 -12.60
CA ARG A 115 -14.33 0.01 -12.92
C ARG A 115 -15.66 0.45 -13.53
N GLY A 116 -16.36 1.41 -12.92
CA GLY A 116 -17.61 1.96 -13.44
C GLY A 116 -17.44 2.56 -14.84
N LEU A 117 -16.31 3.22 -15.09
CA LEU A 117 -15.95 3.74 -16.41
C LEU A 117 -15.82 2.61 -17.44
N MET A 118 -15.10 1.52 -17.10
CA MET A 118 -14.94 0.36 -17.99
C MET A 118 -16.26 -0.36 -18.27
N ASP A 119 -17.13 -0.52 -17.26
CA ASP A 119 -18.43 -1.17 -17.40
C ASP A 119 -19.37 -0.32 -18.26
N ALA A 120 -19.31 1.02 -18.16
CA ALA A 120 -20.06 1.92 -19.04
C ALA A 120 -19.63 1.78 -20.50
N PHE A 121 -18.34 1.60 -20.77
CA PHE A 121 -17.83 1.37 -22.13
C PHE A 121 -18.14 -0.03 -22.67
N ALA A 122 -18.26 -1.03 -21.80
CA ALA A 122 -18.55 -2.40 -22.22
C ALA A 122 -20.05 -2.60 -22.56
N SER A 123 -20.95 -1.83 -21.93
CA SER A 123 -22.41 -1.96 -22.07
C SER A 123 -23.03 -1.03 -23.12
N ALA A 124 -22.31 0.01 -23.55
CA ALA A 124 -22.79 0.90 -24.59
C ALA A 124 -22.40 0.37 -25.98
N ASP A 125 -23.37 0.31 -26.91
CA ASP A 125 -23.04 0.42 -28.31
C ASP A 125 -22.13 1.65 -28.44
N SER A 126 -20.95 1.46 -28.97
CA SER A 126 -19.76 2.36 -28.90
C SER A 126 -19.97 3.83 -29.33
N ILE A 127 -21.20 4.19 -29.71
CA ILE A 127 -21.66 5.51 -30.16
C ILE A 127 -22.17 6.40 -28.99
N LEU A 128 -22.40 5.86 -27.80
CA LEU A 128 -23.13 6.59 -26.73
C LEU A 128 -22.26 7.06 -25.55
N VAL A 129 -21.02 6.64 -25.42
CA VAL A 129 -20.17 7.18 -24.37
C VAL A 129 -19.50 8.45 -24.89
N GLN A 130 -20.02 9.59 -24.45
CA GLN A 130 -19.47 10.89 -24.81
C GLN A 130 -18.03 11.02 -24.29
N PRO A 131 -17.11 11.59 -25.11
CA PRO A 131 -15.72 11.81 -24.70
C PRO A 131 -15.60 12.56 -23.37
N GLU A 132 -16.52 13.44 -23.05
CA GLU A 132 -16.57 14.23 -21.84
C GLU A 132 -16.79 13.36 -20.60
N THR A 133 -17.66 12.34 -20.70
CA THR A 133 -17.93 11.39 -19.59
C THR A 133 -16.67 10.54 -19.31
N TYR A 134 -15.98 10.11 -20.34
CA TYR A 134 -14.71 9.39 -20.20
C TYR A 134 -13.67 10.27 -19.50
N GLN A 135 -13.48 11.50 -19.99
CA GLN A 135 -12.50 12.45 -19.46
C GLN A 135 -12.79 12.77 -17.98
N LEU A 136 -14.06 12.98 -17.62
CA LEU A 136 -14.46 13.24 -16.23
C LEU A 136 -14.11 12.04 -15.32
N GLY A 137 -14.55 10.83 -15.68
CA GLY A 137 -14.29 9.64 -14.88
C GLY A 137 -12.78 9.36 -14.73
N ARG A 138 -12.03 9.51 -15.82
CA ARG A 138 -10.58 9.35 -15.81
C ARG A 138 -9.89 10.39 -14.93
N SER A 139 -10.27 11.66 -15.04
CA SER A 139 -9.73 12.73 -14.21
C SER A 139 -10.03 12.52 -12.73
N MET A 140 -11.23 12.04 -12.39
CA MET A 140 -11.59 11.68 -11.02
C MET A 140 -10.74 10.53 -10.50
N ALA A 141 -10.62 9.43 -11.25
CA ALA A 141 -9.79 8.29 -10.87
C ALA A 141 -8.32 8.70 -10.68
N PHE A 142 -7.81 9.54 -11.59
CA PHE A 142 -6.45 10.07 -11.51
C PHE A 142 -6.25 10.93 -10.26
N ALA A 143 -7.16 11.86 -9.95
CA ALA A 143 -7.08 12.71 -8.77
C ALA A 143 -7.15 11.89 -7.48
N LEU A 144 -8.08 10.92 -7.40
CA LEU A 144 -8.21 10.04 -6.25
C LEU A 144 -6.93 9.25 -5.99
N MET A 145 -6.33 8.66 -7.03
CA MET A 145 -5.14 7.85 -6.91
C MET A 145 -3.88 8.67 -6.69
N ASN A 146 -3.59 9.64 -7.59
CA ASN A 146 -2.28 10.29 -7.60
C ASN A 146 -2.22 11.50 -6.68
N THR A 147 -3.35 12.15 -6.37
CA THR A 147 -3.37 13.29 -5.45
C THR A 147 -3.76 12.84 -4.05
N PHE A 148 -4.98 12.37 -3.84
CA PHE A 148 -5.49 12.13 -2.49
C PHE A 148 -4.87 10.88 -1.85
N CYS A 149 -4.85 9.75 -2.56
CA CYS A 149 -4.31 8.49 -2.06
C CYS A 149 -2.81 8.64 -1.72
N MET A 150 -2.00 9.20 -2.63
CA MET A 150 -0.55 9.36 -2.42
C MET A 150 -0.21 10.36 -1.32
N LYS A 151 -1.00 11.42 -1.13
CA LYS A 151 -0.80 12.35 -0.01
C LYS A 151 -1.12 11.70 1.34
N MET A 152 -2.13 10.83 1.41
CA MET A 152 -2.40 10.05 2.62
C MET A 152 -1.31 9.02 2.89
N ALA A 153 -0.76 8.38 1.85
CA ALA A 153 0.42 7.53 1.97
C ALA A 153 1.63 8.31 2.53
N ALA A 154 1.87 9.53 2.04
CA ALA A 154 2.94 10.40 2.54
C ALA A 154 2.76 10.71 4.04
N VAL A 155 1.56 11.10 4.47
CA VAL A 155 1.25 11.36 5.89
C VAL A 155 1.49 10.11 6.72
N PHE A 156 1.06 8.93 6.25
CA PHE A 156 1.31 7.66 6.90
C PHE A 156 2.81 7.38 7.06
N MET A 157 3.62 7.64 6.02
CA MET A 157 5.08 7.49 6.07
C MET A 157 5.71 8.44 7.10
N PHE A 158 5.30 9.70 7.13
CA PHE A 158 5.80 10.69 8.11
C PHE A 158 5.53 10.24 9.54
N VAL A 159 4.29 9.86 9.82
CA VAL A 159 3.91 9.44 11.18
C VAL A 159 4.63 8.17 11.59
N THR A 160 4.67 7.16 10.71
CA THR A 160 5.37 5.90 10.99
C THR A 160 6.86 6.12 11.20
N SER A 161 7.50 6.97 10.40
CA SER A 161 8.92 7.33 10.56
C SER A 161 9.17 8.08 11.87
N THR A 162 8.28 9.00 12.25
CA THR A 162 8.38 9.72 13.54
C THR A 162 8.26 8.77 14.72
N ILE A 163 7.27 7.88 14.69
CA ILE A 163 7.10 6.86 15.74
C ILE A 163 8.31 5.94 15.79
N GLY A 164 8.78 5.49 14.61
CA GLY A 164 9.96 4.62 14.52
C GLY A 164 11.22 5.21 15.14
N LEU A 165 11.45 6.54 14.97
CA LEU A 165 12.55 7.26 15.63
C LEU A 165 12.38 7.36 17.15
N ARG A 166 11.15 7.65 17.60
CA ARG A 166 10.87 7.83 19.03
C ARG A 166 10.94 6.52 19.82
N THR A 167 10.51 5.42 19.20
CA THR A 167 10.44 4.10 19.86
C THR A 167 11.67 3.23 19.61
N ALA A 168 12.62 3.68 18.77
CA ALA A 168 13.76 2.92 18.30
C ALA A 168 13.40 1.57 17.63
N VAL A 169 12.15 1.41 17.17
CA VAL A 169 11.66 0.22 16.47
C VAL A 169 12.21 0.17 15.04
N LEU A 170 12.37 1.33 14.40
CA LEU A 170 12.98 1.46 13.09
C LEU A 170 14.39 2.05 13.22
N SER A 171 15.30 1.65 12.32
CA SER A 171 16.60 2.28 12.26
C SER A 171 16.49 3.73 11.79
N HIS A 172 17.42 4.57 12.23
CA HIS A 172 17.42 6.01 11.91
C HIS A 172 17.40 6.24 10.38
N TRP A 173 18.23 5.49 9.62
CA TRP A 173 18.31 5.65 8.17
C TRP A 173 16.97 5.34 7.48
N LEU A 174 16.25 4.31 7.94
CA LEU A 174 14.97 3.90 7.37
C LEU A 174 13.86 4.95 7.62
N SER A 175 13.89 5.59 8.78
CA SER A 175 13.02 6.71 9.09
C SER A 175 13.34 7.94 8.22
N PHE A 176 14.62 8.25 7.99
CA PHE A 176 15.02 9.32 7.07
C PHE A 176 14.60 9.04 5.63
N VAL A 177 14.72 7.80 5.15
CA VAL A 177 14.18 7.40 3.82
C VAL A 177 12.68 7.61 3.77
N GLY A 178 11.95 7.24 4.85
CA GLY A 178 10.52 7.46 4.96
C GLY A 178 10.12 8.94 4.90
N PHE A 179 10.86 9.83 5.57
CA PHE A 179 10.65 11.28 5.47
C PHE A 179 10.94 11.79 4.05
N SER A 180 12.02 11.37 3.44
CA SER A 180 12.40 11.80 2.08
C SER A 180 11.37 11.37 1.04
N PHE A 181 10.96 10.11 1.05
CA PHE A 181 9.95 9.58 0.12
C PHE A 181 8.57 10.21 0.39
N GLY A 182 8.20 10.37 1.67
CA GLY A 182 6.96 11.04 2.05
C GLY A 182 6.93 12.49 1.58
N LEU A 183 8.05 13.23 1.69
CA LEU A 183 8.16 14.61 1.21
C LEU A 183 8.00 14.67 -0.31
N VAL A 184 8.62 13.75 -1.04
CA VAL A 184 8.46 13.66 -2.49
C VAL A 184 7.00 13.42 -2.86
N LEU A 185 6.33 12.44 -2.22
CA LEU A 185 4.91 12.14 -2.48
C LEU A 185 3.97 13.31 -2.09
N LEU A 186 4.35 14.12 -1.10
CA LEU A 186 3.55 15.25 -0.65
C LEU A 186 3.67 16.45 -1.59
N LEU A 187 4.89 16.77 -2.07
CA LEU A 187 5.19 17.97 -2.81
C LEU A 187 5.12 17.81 -4.32
N VAL A 188 5.46 16.62 -4.84
CA VAL A 188 5.44 16.40 -6.29
C VAL A 188 4.00 16.26 -6.75
N ILE A 189 3.63 17.12 -7.69
CA ILE A 189 2.36 17.07 -8.40
C ILE A 189 2.45 15.91 -9.40
N ALA A 190 1.40 15.15 -9.48
CA ALA A 190 1.23 13.78 -9.97
C ALA A 190 1.65 13.44 -11.43
N ASP A 191 2.48 14.22 -12.08
CA ASP A 191 2.82 14.01 -13.51
C ASP A 191 3.81 12.83 -13.73
N PHE A 192 4.45 12.33 -12.66
CA PHE A 192 5.39 11.22 -12.78
C PHE A 192 4.71 9.88 -12.51
N ALA A 193 4.46 9.12 -13.57
CA ALA A 193 3.71 7.86 -13.54
C ALA A 193 4.18 6.82 -12.51
N TRP A 194 5.48 6.81 -12.18
CA TRP A 194 6.10 5.81 -11.32
C TRP A 194 6.31 6.26 -9.87
N ILE A 195 5.97 7.52 -9.55
CA ILE A 195 6.19 8.07 -8.21
C ILE A 195 5.40 7.31 -7.12
N ALA A 196 4.25 6.75 -7.49
CA ALA A 196 3.42 5.95 -6.60
C ALA A 196 4.13 4.67 -6.08
N LEU A 197 5.20 4.21 -6.77
CA LEU A 197 6.00 3.08 -6.31
C LEU A 197 6.84 3.38 -5.05
N LEU A 198 7.10 4.65 -4.74
CA LEU A 198 7.86 5.01 -3.55
C LEU A 198 7.22 4.47 -2.27
N PHE A 199 5.90 4.48 -2.20
CA PHE A 199 5.17 4.01 -1.02
C PHE A 199 5.32 2.49 -0.79
N PRO A 200 4.96 1.60 -1.75
CA PRO A 200 5.13 0.17 -1.54
C PRO A 200 6.61 -0.25 -1.42
N LEU A 201 7.54 0.44 -2.08
CA LEU A 201 8.97 0.19 -1.90
C LEU A 201 9.42 0.51 -0.48
N TRP A 202 8.97 1.62 0.10
CA TRP A 202 9.28 1.95 1.49
C TRP A 202 8.66 0.94 2.47
N VAL A 203 7.40 0.53 2.28
CA VAL A 203 6.77 -0.51 3.10
C VAL A 203 7.53 -1.83 2.99
N LEU A 204 8.02 -2.18 1.81
CA LEU A 204 8.86 -3.37 1.59
C LEU A 204 10.17 -3.27 2.39
N LEU A 205 10.85 -2.12 2.37
CA LEU A 205 12.07 -1.89 3.14
C LEU A 205 11.81 -2.00 4.65
N VAL A 206 10.74 -1.40 5.16
CA VAL A 206 10.33 -1.51 6.57
C VAL A 206 10.07 -2.97 6.93
N SER A 207 9.34 -3.69 6.10
CA SER A 207 9.01 -5.11 6.32
C SER A 207 10.23 -6.00 6.30
N ALA A 208 11.15 -5.80 5.35
CA ALA A 208 12.40 -6.53 5.26
C ALA A 208 13.30 -6.26 6.48
N PHE A 209 13.37 -5.01 6.94
CA PHE A 209 14.12 -4.65 8.14
C PHE A 209 13.57 -5.33 9.41
N ILE A 210 12.25 -5.32 9.59
CA ILE A 210 11.59 -5.97 10.74
C ILE A 210 11.85 -7.48 10.71
N LEU A 211 11.79 -8.09 9.53
CA LEU A 211 12.05 -9.52 9.35
C LEU A 211 13.50 -9.87 9.74
N TYR A 212 14.46 -9.10 9.21
CA TYR A 212 15.88 -9.29 9.50
C TYR A 212 16.21 -9.11 10.99
N SER A 213 15.66 -8.07 11.62
CA SER A 213 15.85 -7.80 13.04
C SER A 213 15.23 -8.89 13.94
N GLY A 214 14.12 -9.50 13.50
CA GLY A 214 13.46 -10.61 14.20
C GLY A 214 14.33 -11.88 14.18
N PHE A 215 14.94 -12.23 13.05
CA PHE A 215 15.83 -13.40 12.94
C PHE A 215 17.08 -13.27 13.81
N ASN A 216 17.64 -12.07 13.90
CA ASN A 216 18.87 -11.84 14.67
C ASN A 216 18.65 -11.95 16.20
N LYS A 217 17.45 -11.63 16.69
CA LYS A 217 17.09 -11.80 18.11
C LYS A 217 16.85 -13.27 18.49
N ASP A 218 16.31 -14.08 17.58
CA ASP A 218 16.08 -15.51 17.81
C ASP A 218 17.40 -16.29 17.85
N SER A 219 18.43 -15.86 17.09
CA SER A 219 19.74 -16.51 17.05
C SER A 219 20.65 -16.16 18.24
N THR A 220 20.42 -15.06 18.93
CA THR A 220 21.23 -14.64 20.10
C THR A 220 20.69 -15.16 21.42
N ASN A 221 19.58 -15.91 21.46
CA ASN A 221 19.02 -16.50 22.68
C ASN A 221 18.94 -18.06 22.61
N PRO A 222 20.06 -18.78 22.51
CA PRO A 222 20.06 -20.25 22.45
C PRO A 222 20.08 -20.92 23.84
N VAL A 223 19.80 -20.23 24.93
CA VAL A 223 19.98 -20.77 26.27
C VAL A 223 18.73 -20.62 27.12
N SER A 224 17.89 -21.64 27.12
CA SER A 224 17.19 -22.09 28.33
C SER A 224 16.65 -23.52 28.21
N HIS A 225 17.36 -24.44 27.53
CA HIS A 225 17.05 -25.86 27.60
C HIS A 225 18.27 -26.65 28.09
N ARG A 226 18.80 -26.29 29.27
CA ARG A 226 19.57 -27.19 30.13
C ARG A 226 19.44 -26.63 31.55
N VAL A 227 18.57 -27.23 32.33
CA VAL A 227 18.78 -27.64 33.73
C VAL A 227 17.44 -28.16 34.25
N GLY A 228 17.47 -29.41 34.71
CA GLY A 228 16.52 -29.97 35.62
C GLY A 228 15.81 -31.21 35.13
#